data_df04d846d75f3f060d3dc5270bd79a1c
#
_entry.id   df04d846d75f3f060d3dc5270bd79a1c
#
_cell.length_a   1.000
_cell.length_b   1.000
_cell.length_c   1.000
_cell.angle_alpha   90.00
_cell.angle_beta   90.00
_cell.angle_gamma   90.00
#
_symmetry.space_group_name_H-M   'P 1'
#
loop_
_entity.id
_entity.type
_entity.pdbx_description
1 polymer ?
#
loop_
_entity_poly.entity_id
_entity_poly.type
_entity_poly.pdbx_seq_one_letter_code
_entity_poly.pdbx_strand_id
1 'polypeptide(L)'
;MPADRIDAVVSLAKRRGFVFPSSEIYGGTRSAWDYGPLGVELKENVRRQWWKTMVQQRDDVVGLDSAVILARKVWEASGHIAEFVDPLTECQSCHKRFRADHLEEAYAEKHGKPLTSLQELNCPNCGNKGTFTEPKMFNGLMKTYLGPVESDEGMHYLRPETAQGIFVNYKNVETVARKKPPFGIAQTGKSFRNEITPGNFIFRTREFEQMEMEFFVEPGSDEQWHEYWLQERWNWYLDLGLSADNLRFYEHPKEKLSHYSKRTVDIEYRFRFGGTEFAELEGIANRTDFDLSTHSKHSGVDLSYFDQTKGERWMPYVIEPAAGLTRAVLAFLLEAYDEDEAPNTKGGVDKRTVMRFDPRLAPVKVAVLPLSRNEALSPKAKGLATQLRKRWVVEFDDSQAIGRRYRRQDEIGTPFCVTVDFDTLDDDAVTVRNRDTMAQERVALDQVERYLIERLPGC
;
A
#
# COMPACT_ATOMS: atom_id res chain seq x y z
N MET A 1 -22.23 -9.11 -7.22
CA MET A 1 -22.15 -8.20 -6.09
C MET A 1 -20.78 -7.57 -5.86
N PRO A 2 -20.09 -7.01 -6.83
CA PRO A 2 -18.74 -6.50 -6.60
C PRO A 2 -18.56 -4.99 -6.73
N ALA A 3 -19.33 -4.31 -7.56
CA ALA A 3 -19.26 -2.84 -7.66
C ALA A 3 -19.75 -2.18 -6.35
N ASP A 4 -20.76 -2.77 -5.72
CA ASP A 4 -21.35 -2.29 -4.46
C ASP A 4 -20.38 -2.35 -3.28
N ARG A 5 -19.38 -3.26 -3.30
CA ARG A 5 -18.44 -3.44 -2.19
C ARG A 5 -17.41 -2.33 -2.12
N ILE A 6 -16.86 -1.89 -3.24
CA ILE A 6 -15.87 -0.80 -3.24
C ILE A 6 -16.50 0.51 -2.82
N ASP A 7 -17.72 0.82 -3.28
CA ASP A 7 -18.44 2.02 -2.90
C ASP A 7 -18.81 2.01 -1.40
N ALA A 8 -19.19 0.85 -0.86
CA ALA A 8 -19.44 0.67 0.56
C ALA A 8 -18.16 0.90 1.40
N VAL A 9 -17.03 0.33 0.98
CA VAL A 9 -15.73 0.52 1.64
C VAL A 9 -15.28 1.98 1.57
N VAL A 10 -15.39 2.64 0.42
CA VAL A 10 -15.06 4.06 0.26
C VAL A 10 -15.93 4.94 1.17
N SER A 11 -17.23 4.66 1.22
CA SER A 11 -18.17 5.36 2.10
C SER A 11 -17.82 5.16 3.58
N LEU A 12 -17.55 3.92 3.99
CA LEU A 12 -17.12 3.61 5.36
C LEU A 12 -15.78 4.29 5.69
N ALA A 13 -14.80 4.22 4.80
CA ALA A 13 -13.47 4.79 5.00
C ALA A 13 -13.53 6.31 5.24
N LYS A 14 -14.34 7.02 4.47
CA LYS A 14 -14.58 8.46 4.67
C LYS A 14 -15.31 8.74 5.97
N ARG A 15 -16.42 8.05 6.24
CA ARG A 15 -17.26 8.26 7.42
C ARG A 15 -16.52 7.95 8.72
N ARG A 16 -15.64 6.95 8.72
CA ARG A 16 -14.89 6.52 9.91
C ARG A 16 -13.51 7.15 10.07
N GLY A 17 -13.08 7.98 9.11
CA GLY A 17 -11.82 8.70 9.22
C GLY A 17 -10.60 7.83 8.91
N PHE A 18 -10.74 6.90 7.96
CA PHE A 18 -9.60 6.24 7.35
C PHE A 18 -8.96 7.15 6.30
N VAL A 19 -9.78 7.73 5.42
CA VAL A 19 -9.28 8.54 4.32
C VAL A 19 -10.22 9.72 4.07
N PHE A 20 -9.65 10.91 3.84
CA PHE A 20 -10.37 12.13 3.49
C PHE A 20 -9.92 12.65 2.12
N PRO A 21 -10.77 13.33 1.35
CA PRO A 21 -10.32 14.10 0.20
C PRO A 21 -9.32 15.17 0.62
N SER A 22 -8.16 15.24 -0.03
CA SER A 22 -7.17 16.26 0.32
C SER A 22 -7.66 17.66 -0.05
N SER A 23 -7.44 18.63 0.82
CA SER A 23 -7.84 20.04 0.65
C SER A 23 -9.35 20.24 0.44
N GLU A 24 -10.18 19.41 1.06
CA GLU A 24 -11.65 19.38 0.88
C GLU A 24 -12.31 20.74 1.09
N ILE A 25 -11.85 21.52 2.08
CA ILE A 25 -12.37 22.88 2.38
C ILE A 25 -12.18 23.88 1.23
N TYR A 26 -11.29 23.57 0.27
CA TYR A 26 -11.07 24.38 -0.94
C TYR A 26 -11.63 23.71 -2.20
N GLY A 27 -12.55 22.75 -2.05
CA GLY A 27 -13.11 21.99 -3.16
C GLY A 27 -12.38 20.69 -3.50
N GLY A 28 -11.31 20.39 -2.80
CA GLY A 28 -10.52 19.18 -2.97
C GLY A 28 -9.58 19.20 -4.16
N THR A 29 -8.53 18.38 -4.10
CA THR A 29 -7.65 18.09 -5.23
C THR A 29 -8.01 16.72 -5.79
N ARG A 30 -8.28 16.63 -7.10
CA ARG A 30 -8.71 15.38 -7.73
C ARG A 30 -7.69 14.27 -7.51
N SER A 31 -8.16 13.14 -6.98
CA SER A 31 -7.36 11.94 -6.68
C SER A 31 -6.15 12.20 -5.76
N ALA A 32 -6.29 13.17 -4.86
CA ALA A 32 -5.41 13.38 -3.73
C ALA A 32 -6.19 13.07 -2.43
N TRP A 33 -5.53 12.37 -1.52
CA TRP A 33 -6.15 11.82 -0.33
C TRP A 33 -5.27 12.03 0.89
N ASP A 34 -5.89 12.38 2.01
CA ASP A 34 -5.26 12.48 3.32
C ASP A 34 -5.68 11.27 4.16
N TYR A 35 -4.73 10.66 4.87
CA TYR A 35 -5.05 9.58 5.81
C TYR A 35 -5.51 10.18 7.13
N GLY A 36 -6.74 9.87 7.52
CA GLY A 36 -7.30 10.30 8.80
C GLY A 36 -6.73 9.48 9.98
N PRO A 37 -7.24 9.71 11.21
CA PRO A 37 -6.69 9.07 12.42
C PRO A 37 -6.64 7.54 12.36
N LEU A 38 -7.67 6.88 11.80
CA LEU A 38 -7.66 5.42 11.64
C LEU A 38 -6.85 4.96 10.43
N GLY A 39 -6.81 5.78 9.38
CA GLY A 39 -6.07 5.47 8.17
C GLY A 39 -4.57 5.52 8.37
N VAL A 40 -4.05 6.49 9.13
CA VAL A 40 -2.62 6.56 9.44
C VAL A 40 -2.18 5.35 10.27
N GLU A 41 -2.96 4.95 11.27
CA GLU A 41 -2.65 3.75 12.08
C GLU A 41 -2.68 2.47 11.23
N LEU A 42 -3.68 2.29 10.36
CA LEU A 42 -3.73 1.15 9.44
C LEU A 42 -2.51 1.13 8.53
N LYS A 43 -2.20 2.25 7.88
CA LYS A 43 -1.06 2.39 6.98
C LYS A 43 0.27 2.09 7.68
N GLU A 44 0.48 2.65 8.87
CA GLU A 44 1.67 2.40 9.68
C GLU A 44 1.78 0.94 10.14
N ASN A 45 0.65 0.29 10.45
CA ASN A 45 0.64 -1.12 10.80
C ASN A 45 1.03 -2.00 9.60
N VAL A 46 0.51 -1.73 8.39
CA VAL A 46 0.92 -2.43 7.16
C VAL A 46 2.41 -2.23 6.90
N ARG A 47 2.90 -0.99 6.94
CA ARG A 47 4.32 -0.65 6.75
C ARG A 47 5.21 -1.35 7.78
N ARG A 48 4.80 -1.39 9.05
CA ARG A 48 5.53 -2.04 10.15
C ARG A 48 5.62 -3.55 9.95
N GLN A 49 4.54 -4.21 9.54
CA GLN A 49 4.56 -5.65 9.25
C GLN A 49 5.49 -5.96 8.06
N TRP A 50 5.46 -5.15 7.00
CA TRP A 50 6.38 -5.29 5.88
C TRP A 50 7.84 -5.10 6.32
N TRP A 51 8.13 -4.02 7.04
CA TRP A 51 9.49 -3.73 7.52
C TRP A 51 10.03 -4.81 8.47
N LYS A 52 9.17 -5.32 9.32
CA LYS A 52 9.51 -6.41 10.23
C LYS A 52 9.94 -7.65 9.48
N THR A 53 9.16 -8.10 8.49
CA THR A 53 9.42 -9.33 7.74
C THR A 53 10.54 -9.17 6.70
N MET A 54 10.60 -8.01 6.03
CA MET A 54 11.59 -7.78 4.98
C MET A 54 12.97 -7.37 5.50
N VAL A 55 13.04 -6.71 6.66
CA VAL A 55 14.31 -6.17 7.18
C VAL A 55 14.68 -6.75 8.53
N GLN A 56 13.78 -6.66 9.54
CA GLN A 56 14.16 -6.95 10.93
C GLN A 56 14.29 -8.44 11.25
N GLN A 57 13.56 -9.29 10.55
CA GLN A 57 13.59 -10.75 10.73
C GLN A 57 14.54 -11.46 9.76
N ARG A 58 15.40 -10.72 9.04
CA ARG A 58 16.33 -11.24 8.04
C ARG A 58 17.75 -10.77 8.30
N ASP A 59 18.69 -11.67 8.03
CA ASP A 59 20.11 -11.34 8.12
C ASP A 59 20.66 -10.81 6.79
N ASP A 60 19.94 -11.01 5.70
CA ASP A 60 20.34 -10.71 4.33
C ASP A 60 19.71 -9.43 3.76
N VAL A 61 18.94 -8.67 4.54
CA VAL A 61 18.36 -7.39 4.10
C VAL A 61 18.67 -6.29 5.12
N VAL A 62 18.97 -5.10 4.60
CA VAL A 62 19.18 -3.89 5.40
C VAL A 62 18.27 -2.76 4.93
N GLY A 63 18.01 -1.79 5.80
CA GLY A 63 17.16 -0.64 5.48
C GLY A 63 17.94 0.56 4.98
N LEU A 64 17.30 1.35 4.14
CA LEU A 64 17.74 2.67 3.68
C LEU A 64 16.57 3.64 3.69
N ASP A 65 16.85 4.92 3.90
CA ASP A 65 15.92 6.03 3.64
C ASP A 65 16.64 7.10 2.82
N SER A 66 16.41 7.10 1.51
CA SER A 66 17.02 8.04 0.57
C SER A 66 16.17 9.28 0.38
N ALA A 67 16.80 10.37 -0.09
CA ALA A 67 16.12 11.64 -0.36
C ALA A 67 15.00 11.49 -1.41
N VAL A 68 13.92 12.27 -1.22
CA VAL A 68 12.80 12.35 -2.17
C VAL A 68 13.19 13.14 -3.43
N ILE A 69 13.94 14.21 -3.26
CA ILE A 69 14.44 15.02 -4.36
C ILE A 69 15.83 14.53 -4.74
N LEU A 70 15.95 13.97 -5.93
CA LEU A 70 17.20 13.43 -6.46
C LEU A 70 17.70 14.28 -7.63
N ALA A 71 19.03 14.26 -7.83
CA ALA A 71 19.68 14.97 -8.91
C ALA A 71 19.18 14.50 -10.28
N ARG A 72 19.01 15.43 -11.21
CA ARG A 72 18.58 15.17 -12.59
C ARG A 72 19.34 14.03 -13.26
N LYS A 73 20.66 13.95 -13.03
CA LYS A 73 21.53 12.90 -13.59
C LYS A 73 21.14 11.47 -13.21
N VAL A 74 20.50 11.27 -12.05
CA VAL A 74 19.97 9.97 -11.64
C VAL A 74 18.88 9.51 -12.61
N TRP A 75 17.97 10.41 -12.99
CA TRP A 75 16.85 10.16 -13.88
C TRP A 75 17.25 10.11 -15.37
N GLU A 76 18.34 10.78 -15.73
CA GLU A 76 18.97 10.62 -17.04
C GLU A 76 19.61 9.24 -17.16
N ALA A 77 20.36 8.82 -16.13
CA ALA A 77 21.03 7.51 -16.12
C ALA A 77 20.05 6.35 -16.13
N SER A 78 19.01 6.40 -15.32
CA SER A 78 17.98 5.35 -15.24
C SER A 78 17.04 5.30 -16.45
N GLY A 79 17.10 6.27 -17.35
CA GLY A 79 16.21 6.36 -18.53
C GLY A 79 14.86 7.02 -18.27
N HIS A 80 14.50 7.37 -17.04
CA HIS A 80 13.18 7.94 -16.72
C HIS A 80 12.86 9.25 -17.46
N ILE A 81 13.86 10.08 -17.78
CA ILE A 81 13.63 11.32 -18.54
C ILE A 81 13.23 11.00 -19.99
N ALA A 82 13.78 9.95 -20.59
CA ALA A 82 13.54 9.57 -21.96
C ALA A 82 12.33 8.64 -22.14
N GLU A 83 12.19 7.66 -21.24
CA GLU A 83 11.26 6.52 -21.40
C GLU A 83 9.98 6.65 -20.55
N PHE A 84 9.97 7.47 -19.49
CA PHE A 84 8.80 7.64 -18.63
C PHE A 84 7.81 8.64 -19.23
N VAL A 85 7.36 8.31 -20.45
CA VAL A 85 6.48 9.17 -21.26
C VAL A 85 5.27 8.39 -21.74
N ASP A 86 4.10 9.02 -21.68
CA ASP A 86 2.85 8.48 -22.14
C ASP A 86 2.30 9.29 -23.30
N PRO A 87 1.75 8.68 -24.37
CA PRO A 87 1.08 9.39 -25.45
C PRO A 87 -0.27 9.93 -24.96
N LEU A 88 -0.35 11.25 -24.76
CA LEU A 88 -1.54 11.95 -24.27
C LEU A 88 -2.36 12.50 -25.43
N THR A 89 -3.66 12.17 -25.48
CA THR A 89 -4.65 12.80 -26.37
C THR A 89 -5.76 13.47 -25.57
N GLU A 90 -6.36 14.51 -26.11
CA GLU A 90 -7.49 15.24 -25.51
C GLU A 90 -8.72 15.18 -26.42
N CYS A 91 -9.88 14.88 -25.83
CA CYS A 91 -11.14 15.02 -26.54
C CYS A 91 -11.55 16.50 -26.63
N GLN A 92 -11.58 17.08 -27.82
CA GLN A 92 -11.91 18.49 -28.06
C GLN A 92 -13.35 18.87 -27.68
N SER A 93 -14.26 17.88 -27.56
CA SER A 93 -15.65 18.14 -27.17
C SER A 93 -15.86 18.23 -25.65
N CYS A 94 -15.17 17.43 -24.86
CA CYS A 94 -15.36 17.39 -23.40
C CYS A 94 -14.10 17.74 -22.60
N HIS A 95 -13.00 18.05 -23.28
CA HIS A 95 -11.70 18.42 -22.73
C HIS A 95 -11.11 17.39 -21.74
N LYS A 96 -11.60 16.14 -21.78
CA LYS A 96 -10.97 15.05 -21.03
C LYS A 96 -9.79 14.48 -21.78
N ARG A 97 -8.75 14.14 -21.02
CA ARG A 97 -7.50 13.59 -21.49
C ARG A 97 -7.45 12.10 -21.28
N PHE A 98 -6.81 11.40 -22.20
CA PHE A 98 -6.69 9.95 -22.24
C PHE A 98 -5.29 9.55 -22.70
N ARG A 99 -4.84 8.38 -22.31
CA ARG A 99 -3.69 7.73 -22.93
C ARG A 99 -4.13 7.17 -24.27
N ALA A 100 -3.43 7.54 -25.33
CA ALA A 100 -3.78 7.10 -26.69
C ALA A 100 -3.58 5.59 -26.85
N ASP A 101 -2.49 5.04 -26.32
CA ASP A 101 -2.18 3.61 -26.30
C ASP A 101 -3.28 2.77 -25.63
N HIS A 102 -3.82 3.20 -24.49
CA HIS A 102 -4.92 2.50 -23.83
C HIS A 102 -6.23 2.53 -24.66
N LEU A 103 -6.47 3.62 -25.39
CA LEU A 103 -7.62 3.70 -26.31
C LEU A 103 -7.45 2.74 -27.48
N GLU A 104 -6.23 2.62 -28.01
CA GLU A 104 -5.88 1.71 -29.10
C GLU A 104 -5.98 0.25 -28.67
N GLU A 105 -5.43 -0.10 -27.49
CA GLU A 105 -5.54 -1.45 -26.89
C GLU A 105 -7.02 -1.85 -26.68
N ALA A 106 -7.82 -1.00 -26.05
CA ALA A 106 -9.24 -1.26 -25.80
C ALA A 106 -10.03 -1.44 -27.09
N TYR A 107 -9.67 -0.70 -28.16
CA TYR A 107 -10.27 -0.89 -29.46
C TYR A 107 -9.89 -2.24 -30.08
N ALA A 108 -8.59 -2.58 -30.03
CA ALA A 108 -8.07 -3.84 -30.57
C ALA A 108 -8.69 -5.06 -29.87
N GLU A 109 -8.81 -5.04 -28.55
CA GLU A 109 -9.48 -6.07 -27.76
C GLU A 109 -10.94 -6.25 -28.18
N LYS A 110 -11.67 -5.14 -28.36
CA LYS A 110 -13.09 -5.17 -28.70
C LYS A 110 -13.37 -5.60 -30.13
N HIS A 111 -12.50 -5.23 -31.08
CA HIS A 111 -12.75 -5.40 -32.51
C HIS A 111 -11.86 -6.46 -33.19
N GLY A 112 -10.87 -7.04 -32.47
CA GLY A 112 -9.95 -8.06 -32.98
C GLY A 112 -8.98 -7.53 -34.05
N LYS A 113 -8.80 -6.21 -34.14
CA LYS A 113 -7.91 -5.56 -35.12
C LYS A 113 -7.35 -4.25 -34.58
N PRO A 114 -6.15 -3.85 -34.97
CA PRO A 114 -5.56 -2.58 -34.54
C PRO A 114 -6.40 -1.39 -35.04
N LEU A 115 -6.36 -0.29 -34.27
CA LEU A 115 -6.96 0.98 -34.65
C LEU A 115 -6.13 1.66 -35.74
N THR A 116 -6.78 2.21 -36.74
CA THR A 116 -6.08 2.95 -37.85
C THR A 116 -5.89 4.41 -37.48
N SER A 117 -6.86 5.01 -36.77
CA SER A 117 -6.81 6.43 -36.36
C SER A 117 -7.67 6.65 -35.11
N LEU A 118 -7.20 7.48 -34.18
CA LEU A 118 -8.00 7.91 -33.02
C LEU A 118 -9.32 8.62 -33.45
N GLN A 119 -9.39 9.15 -34.65
CA GLN A 119 -10.60 9.79 -35.21
C GLN A 119 -11.73 8.78 -35.49
N GLU A 120 -11.44 7.49 -35.50
CA GLU A 120 -12.46 6.43 -35.62
C GLU A 120 -13.17 6.12 -34.30
N LEU A 121 -12.61 6.57 -33.18
CA LEU A 121 -13.13 6.29 -31.86
C LEU A 121 -14.22 7.24 -31.41
N ASN A 122 -15.15 6.69 -30.63
CA ASN A 122 -16.03 7.48 -29.79
C ASN A 122 -15.33 7.79 -28.46
N CYS A 123 -15.44 9.04 -28.02
CA CYS A 123 -14.88 9.40 -26.70
C CYS A 123 -15.56 8.60 -25.59
N PRO A 124 -14.80 7.88 -24.73
CA PRO A 124 -15.37 7.09 -23.63
C PRO A 124 -16.18 7.92 -22.63
N ASN A 125 -15.93 9.24 -22.56
CA ASN A 125 -16.62 10.13 -21.63
C ASN A 125 -17.88 10.78 -22.19
N CYS A 126 -17.84 11.31 -23.42
CA CYS A 126 -18.96 12.07 -23.98
C CYS A 126 -19.62 11.41 -25.20
N GLY A 127 -19.08 10.29 -25.69
CA GLY A 127 -19.62 9.55 -26.86
C GLY A 127 -19.35 10.19 -28.22
N ASN A 128 -18.84 11.42 -28.32
CA ASN A 128 -18.58 12.08 -29.58
C ASN A 128 -17.45 11.39 -30.35
N LYS A 129 -17.67 11.18 -31.65
CA LYS A 129 -16.73 10.53 -32.56
C LYS A 129 -15.76 11.51 -33.18
N GLY A 130 -14.51 11.10 -33.40
CA GLY A 130 -13.54 11.88 -34.20
C GLY A 130 -13.09 13.19 -33.56
N THR A 131 -13.06 13.26 -32.24
CA THR A 131 -12.79 14.50 -31.49
C THR A 131 -11.45 14.51 -30.74
N PHE A 132 -10.58 13.54 -31.02
CA PHE A 132 -9.29 13.47 -30.37
C PHE A 132 -8.21 14.31 -31.03
N THR A 133 -7.38 14.96 -30.21
CA THR A 133 -6.16 15.65 -30.69
C THR A 133 -5.11 14.63 -31.11
N GLU A 134 -4.12 15.04 -31.90
CA GLU A 134 -2.90 14.26 -32.12
C GLU A 134 -2.23 13.99 -30.79
N PRO A 135 -1.74 12.73 -30.54
CA PRO A 135 -1.05 12.38 -29.31
C PRO A 135 0.21 13.23 -29.11
N LYS A 136 0.38 13.74 -27.88
CA LYS A 136 1.61 14.41 -27.45
C LYS A 136 2.25 13.61 -26.36
N MET A 137 3.57 13.40 -26.42
CA MET A 137 4.31 12.73 -25.39
C MET A 137 4.30 13.54 -24.10
N PHE A 138 3.83 12.93 -23.02
CA PHE A 138 3.70 13.53 -21.70
C PHE A 138 4.62 12.80 -20.73
N ASN A 139 5.59 13.51 -20.15
CA ASN A 139 6.49 12.93 -19.15
C ASN A 139 5.82 12.90 -17.78
N GLY A 140 5.80 11.72 -17.16
CA GLY A 140 5.19 11.47 -15.85
C GLY A 140 5.99 11.97 -14.65
N LEU A 141 7.23 12.46 -14.83
CA LEU A 141 8.05 13.01 -13.75
C LEU A 141 7.50 14.36 -13.25
N MET A 142 7.46 14.53 -11.94
CA MET A 142 7.15 15.82 -11.30
C MET A 142 8.43 16.62 -11.09
N LYS A 143 8.47 17.82 -11.65
CA LYS A 143 9.62 18.76 -11.57
C LYS A 143 9.50 19.65 -10.36
N THR A 144 10.65 20.03 -9.81
CA THR A 144 10.80 21.11 -8.81
C THR A 144 12.08 21.86 -9.06
N TYR A 145 12.24 23.03 -8.44
CA TYR A 145 13.43 23.84 -8.56
C TYR A 145 14.05 24.04 -7.18
N LEU A 146 15.36 23.85 -7.08
CA LEU A 146 16.15 24.16 -5.89
C LEU A 146 16.86 25.50 -6.11
N GLY A 147 16.83 26.36 -5.08
CA GLY A 147 17.38 27.71 -5.15
C GLY A 147 16.35 28.79 -5.44
N PRO A 148 16.76 30.07 -5.44
CA PRO A 148 15.85 31.23 -5.50
C PRO A 148 15.34 31.55 -6.91
N VAL A 149 15.92 30.94 -7.95
CA VAL A 149 15.60 31.21 -9.36
C VAL A 149 15.29 29.90 -10.08
N GLU A 150 14.21 29.88 -10.85
CA GLU A 150 13.92 28.77 -11.74
C GLU A 150 14.91 28.77 -12.91
N SER A 151 15.83 27.81 -12.92
CA SER A 151 16.83 27.63 -13.97
C SER A 151 16.98 26.14 -14.28
N ASP A 152 17.56 25.83 -15.44
CA ASP A 152 17.83 24.43 -15.81
C ASP A 152 18.82 23.74 -14.85
N GLU A 153 19.75 24.50 -14.27
CA GLU A 153 20.68 24.00 -13.26
C GLU A 153 19.99 23.67 -11.94
N GLY A 154 19.00 24.48 -11.54
CA GLY A 154 18.18 24.28 -10.33
C GLY A 154 17.09 23.22 -10.50
N MET A 155 16.84 22.73 -11.72
CA MET A 155 15.75 21.78 -11.98
C MET A 155 16.08 20.40 -11.42
N HIS A 156 15.21 19.91 -10.55
CA HIS A 156 15.25 18.59 -9.94
C HIS A 156 13.92 17.88 -10.11
N TYR A 157 13.87 16.61 -9.74
CA TYR A 157 12.65 15.81 -9.82
C TYR A 157 12.32 15.19 -8.47
N LEU A 158 11.02 15.15 -8.17
CA LEU A 158 10.50 14.29 -7.13
C LEU A 158 10.57 12.84 -7.66
N ARG A 159 11.08 11.93 -6.85
CA ARG A 159 11.28 10.53 -7.28
C ARG A 159 9.96 9.88 -7.68
N PRO A 160 9.87 9.22 -8.85
CA PRO A 160 8.70 8.43 -9.27
C PRO A 160 8.69 7.01 -8.67
N GLU A 161 9.81 6.58 -8.07
CA GLU A 161 10.03 5.30 -7.42
C GLU A 161 11.14 5.42 -6.37
N THR A 162 11.19 4.47 -5.46
CA THR A 162 12.22 4.44 -4.40
C THR A 162 13.49 3.69 -4.83
N ALA A 163 13.44 2.87 -5.89
CA ALA A 163 14.53 2.02 -6.39
C ALA A 163 15.82 2.79 -6.68
N GLN A 164 15.74 3.91 -7.41
CA GLN A 164 16.95 4.64 -7.84
C GLN A 164 17.77 5.18 -6.67
N GLY A 165 17.08 5.57 -5.58
CA GLY A 165 17.75 5.95 -4.34
C GLY A 165 18.55 4.80 -3.71
N ILE A 166 18.12 3.57 -3.90
CA ILE A 166 18.84 2.36 -3.47
C ILE A 166 20.06 2.14 -4.35
N PHE A 167 19.90 2.16 -5.67
CA PHE A 167 21.02 1.89 -6.61
C PHE A 167 22.17 2.87 -6.45
N VAL A 168 21.89 4.16 -6.34
CA VAL A 168 22.97 5.17 -6.17
C VAL A 168 23.66 5.07 -4.80
N ASN A 169 23.05 4.41 -3.82
CA ASN A 169 23.63 4.15 -2.50
C ASN A 169 24.16 2.73 -2.32
N TYR A 170 24.07 1.87 -3.34
CA TYR A 170 24.48 0.47 -3.27
C TYR A 170 25.88 0.31 -2.66
N LYS A 171 26.88 1.02 -3.20
CA LYS A 171 28.29 0.90 -2.75
C LYS A 171 28.50 1.43 -1.33
N ASN A 172 27.79 2.50 -0.95
CA ASN A 172 27.80 3.02 0.42
C ASN A 172 27.30 1.96 1.39
N VAL A 173 26.12 1.38 1.08
CA VAL A 173 25.49 0.39 1.96
C VAL A 173 26.27 -0.93 2.01
N GLU A 174 26.72 -1.44 0.87
CA GLU A 174 27.55 -2.65 0.80
C GLU A 174 28.78 -2.53 1.72
N THR A 175 29.44 -1.37 1.66
CA THR A 175 30.66 -1.09 2.43
C THR A 175 30.36 -0.98 3.94
N VAL A 176 29.39 -0.13 4.33
CA VAL A 176 29.14 0.14 5.77
C VAL A 176 28.42 -1.01 6.46
N ALA A 177 27.51 -1.70 5.77
CA ALA A 177 26.79 -2.84 6.30
C ALA A 177 27.61 -4.16 6.20
N ARG A 178 28.74 -4.15 5.49
CA ARG A 178 29.61 -5.32 5.25
C ARG A 178 28.84 -6.51 4.68
N LYS A 179 27.86 -6.22 3.84
CA LYS A 179 27.03 -7.26 3.19
C LYS A 179 27.72 -7.78 1.94
N LYS A 180 27.45 -9.03 1.64
CA LYS A 180 27.90 -9.73 0.44
C LYS A 180 26.65 -10.25 -0.29
N PRO A 181 26.58 -10.21 -1.62
CA PRO A 181 25.52 -10.88 -2.34
C PRO A 181 25.45 -12.39 -2.00
N PRO A 182 24.26 -12.97 -1.82
CA PRO A 182 22.97 -12.31 -1.96
C PRO A 182 22.60 -11.43 -0.76
N PHE A 183 22.21 -10.18 -1.00
CA PHE A 183 21.65 -9.32 0.04
C PHE A 183 20.73 -8.25 -0.56
N GLY A 184 19.81 -7.73 0.25
CA GLY A 184 18.86 -6.71 -0.14
C GLY A 184 19.02 -5.37 0.58
N ILE A 185 18.61 -4.31 -0.09
CA ILE A 185 18.44 -2.98 0.50
C ILE A 185 16.97 -2.59 0.34
N ALA A 186 16.28 -2.38 1.45
CA ALA A 186 14.85 -2.11 1.50
C ALA A 186 14.57 -0.66 1.90
N GLN A 187 13.52 -0.08 1.32
CA GLN A 187 13.08 1.27 1.59
C GLN A 187 11.56 1.36 1.59
N THR A 188 11.02 2.20 2.46
CA THR A 188 9.62 2.65 2.36
C THR A 188 9.60 4.15 2.23
N GLY A 189 8.71 4.71 1.42
CA GLY A 189 8.62 6.15 1.30
C GLY A 189 7.70 6.63 0.19
N LYS A 190 7.52 7.94 0.15
CA LYS A 190 6.70 8.61 -0.87
C LYS A 190 7.37 8.60 -2.22
N SER A 191 6.55 8.39 -3.25
CA SER A 191 6.87 8.53 -4.67
C SER A 191 5.80 9.36 -5.38
N PHE A 192 6.17 9.93 -6.52
CA PHE A 192 5.36 10.96 -7.19
C PHE A 192 5.31 10.67 -8.68
N ARG A 193 4.10 10.49 -9.22
CA ARG A 193 3.88 10.33 -10.66
C ARG A 193 2.80 11.27 -11.13
N ASN A 194 3.07 12.07 -12.14
CA ASN A 194 2.09 13.01 -12.68
C ASN A 194 1.06 12.25 -13.55
N GLU A 195 0.26 11.40 -12.93
CA GLU A 195 -0.72 10.54 -13.57
C GLU A 195 -1.72 11.34 -14.43
N ILE A 196 -1.94 10.90 -15.66
CA ILE A 196 -2.91 11.48 -16.59
C ILE A 196 -4.34 11.19 -16.14
N THR A 197 -4.58 9.93 -15.76
CA THR A 197 -5.90 9.42 -15.34
C THR A 197 -5.85 8.84 -13.94
N PRO A 198 -5.58 9.68 -12.91
CA PRO A 198 -5.63 9.20 -11.53
C PRO A 198 -7.07 8.84 -11.15
N GLY A 199 -7.25 7.84 -10.28
CA GLY A 199 -8.61 7.41 -9.92
C GLY A 199 -8.65 6.13 -9.10
N ASN A 200 -9.86 5.59 -9.00
CA ASN A 200 -10.14 4.39 -8.22
C ASN A 200 -9.73 4.54 -6.75
N PHE A 201 -10.22 5.62 -6.10
CA PHE A 201 -9.93 5.95 -4.72
C PHE A 201 -8.41 6.09 -4.50
N ILE A 202 -7.81 5.40 -3.50
CA ILE A 202 -6.37 5.44 -3.21
C ILE A 202 -5.55 4.45 -4.06
N PHE A 203 -6.13 3.82 -5.08
CA PHE A 203 -5.43 2.86 -5.95
C PHE A 203 -4.41 3.55 -6.87
N ARG A 204 -4.81 4.68 -7.53
CA ARG A 204 -3.94 5.43 -8.44
C ARG A 204 -3.99 6.93 -8.11
N THR A 205 -2.96 7.39 -7.44
CA THR A 205 -2.79 8.76 -6.97
C THR A 205 -1.48 9.33 -7.48
N ARG A 206 -1.33 10.65 -7.51
CA ARG A 206 -0.08 11.30 -7.95
C ARG A 206 1.01 11.28 -6.90
N GLU A 207 0.61 11.28 -5.63
CA GLU A 207 1.46 11.07 -4.47
C GLU A 207 1.04 9.77 -3.81
N PHE A 208 1.96 8.83 -3.66
CA PHE A 208 1.70 7.51 -3.08
C PHE A 208 2.91 7.05 -2.25
N GLU A 209 2.79 5.94 -1.56
CA GLU A 209 3.91 5.35 -0.82
C GLU A 209 4.22 3.96 -1.37
N GLN A 210 5.51 3.65 -1.47
CA GLN A 210 6.04 2.36 -1.86
C GLN A 210 6.73 1.68 -0.68
N MET A 211 6.73 0.36 -0.74
CA MET A 211 7.55 -0.56 0.05
C MET A 211 8.34 -1.37 -0.97
N GLU A 212 9.62 -1.09 -1.12
CA GLU A 212 10.45 -1.59 -2.22
C GLU A 212 11.78 -2.12 -1.69
N MET A 213 12.28 -3.18 -2.30
CA MET A 213 13.54 -3.80 -1.92
C MET A 213 14.28 -4.24 -3.18
N GLU A 214 15.56 -3.88 -3.25
CA GLU A 214 16.47 -4.33 -4.30
C GLU A 214 17.37 -5.44 -3.74
N PHE A 215 17.19 -6.65 -4.24
CA PHE A 215 17.92 -7.82 -3.80
C PHE A 215 19.02 -8.16 -4.80
N PHE A 216 20.26 -7.96 -4.38
CA PHE A 216 21.46 -8.09 -5.20
C PHE A 216 21.98 -9.52 -5.15
N VAL A 217 22.11 -10.15 -6.33
CA VAL A 217 22.47 -11.56 -6.48
C VAL A 217 23.59 -11.76 -7.50
N GLU A 218 24.26 -12.89 -7.43
CA GLU A 218 25.24 -13.29 -8.43
C GLU A 218 24.53 -13.58 -9.78
N PRO A 219 25.07 -13.09 -10.92
CA PRO A 219 24.55 -13.43 -12.25
C PRO A 219 24.42 -14.94 -12.46
N GLY A 220 23.27 -15.37 -12.98
CA GLY A 220 22.94 -16.79 -13.17
C GLY A 220 22.19 -17.44 -12.01
N SER A 221 22.10 -16.79 -10.84
CA SER A 221 21.23 -17.22 -9.74
C SER A 221 19.90 -16.44 -9.68
N ASP A 222 19.72 -15.47 -10.56
CA ASP A 222 18.64 -14.51 -10.61
C ASP A 222 17.25 -15.15 -10.75
N GLU A 223 17.13 -16.21 -11.57
CA GLU A 223 15.83 -16.89 -11.76
C GLU A 223 15.36 -17.61 -10.48
N GLN A 224 16.29 -18.27 -9.77
CA GLN A 224 16.00 -18.92 -8.50
C GLN A 224 15.55 -17.91 -7.44
N TRP A 225 16.24 -16.76 -7.35
CA TRP A 225 15.89 -15.71 -6.41
C TRP A 225 14.60 -15.01 -6.77
N HIS A 226 14.28 -14.88 -8.05
CA HIS A 226 13.00 -14.36 -8.50
C HIS A 226 11.83 -15.25 -8.02
N GLU A 227 11.91 -16.57 -8.22
CA GLU A 227 10.91 -17.52 -7.74
C GLU A 227 10.79 -17.51 -6.21
N TYR A 228 11.93 -17.42 -5.50
CA TYR A 228 11.94 -17.29 -4.04
C TYR A 228 11.15 -16.06 -3.58
N TRP A 229 11.42 -14.89 -4.16
CA TRP A 229 10.74 -13.65 -3.76
C TRP A 229 9.26 -13.63 -4.17
N LEU A 230 8.87 -14.23 -5.28
CA LEU A 230 7.46 -14.43 -5.61
C LEU A 230 6.71 -15.16 -4.50
N GLN A 231 7.26 -16.28 -4.02
CA GLN A 231 6.62 -17.07 -2.98
C GLN A 231 6.63 -16.37 -1.61
N GLU A 232 7.73 -15.72 -1.24
CA GLU A 232 7.83 -14.96 0.01
C GLU A 232 6.81 -13.82 0.07
N ARG A 233 6.65 -13.08 -1.03
CA ARG A 233 5.71 -11.97 -1.09
C ARG A 233 4.27 -12.44 -1.08
N TRP A 234 3.96 -13.50 -1.81
CA TRP A 234 2.65 -14.15 -1.79
C TRP A 234 2.25 -14.60 -0.37
N ASN A 235 3.14 -15.31 0.30
CA ASN A 235 2.91 -15.81 1.66
C ASN A 235 2.69 -14.67 2.66
N TRP A 236 3.37 -13.54 2.50
CA TRP A 236 3.18 -12.37 3.35
C TRP A 236 1.77 -11.81 3.30
N TYR A 237 1.16 -11.74 2.12
CA TYR A 237 -0.22 -11.31 1.98
C TYR A 237 -1.21 -12.29 2.61
N LEU A 238 -1.00 -13.58 2.42
CA LEU A 238 -1.83 -14.62 3.03
C LEU A 238 -1.74 -14.59 4.57
N ASP A 239 -0.53 -14.44 5.11
CA ASP A 239 -0.30 -14.35 6.56
C ASP A 239 -1.02 -13.17 7.20
N LEU A 240 -1.19 -12.07 6.47
CA LEU A 240 -1.92 -10.87 6.91
C LEU A 240 -3.41 -10.88 6.56
N GLY A 241 -3.93 -11.99 6.06
CA GLY A 241 -5.37 -12.25 5.92
C GLY A 241 -5.96 -11.96 4.55
N LEU A 242 -5.17 -11.72 3.49
CA LEU A 242 -5.72 -11.72 2.14
C LEU A 242 -6.05 -13.15 1.72
N SER A 243 -7.23 -13.36 1.14
CA SER A 243 -7.63 -14.66 0.63
C SER A 243 -6.88 -15.02 -0.66
N ALA A 244 -6.40 -16.27 -0.76
CA ALA A 244 -5.80 -16.79 -1.98
C ALA A 244 -6.77 -16.73 -3.19
N ASP A 245 -8.09 -16.82 -2.95
CA ASP A 245 -9.10 -16.68 -4.01
C ASP A 245 -9.16 -15.26 -4.61
N ASN A 246 -8.64 -14.28 -3.90
CA ASN A 246 -8.59 -12.87 -4.34
C ASN A 246 -7.20 -12.45 -4.84
N LEU A 247 -6.25 -13.38 -4.91
CA LEU A 247 -4.90 -13.15 -5.42
C LEU A 247 -4.63 -14.01 -6.66
N ARG A 248 -3.77 -13.53 -7.54
CA ARG A 248 -3.20 -14.35 -8.62
C ARG A 248 -1.82 -13.83 -9.01
N PHE A 249 -1.01 -14.68 -9.62
CA PHE A 249 0.17 -14.24 -10.36
C PHE A 249 -0.22 -13.85 -11.79
N TYR A 250 0.36 -12.75 -12.26
CA TYR A 250 0.27 -12.31 -13.65
C TYR A 250 1.67 -12.10 -14.18
N GLU A 251 2.13 -12.98 -15.05
CA GLU A 251 3.42 -12.87 -15.73
C GLU A 251 3.29 -11.95 -16.95
N HIS A 252 4.12 -10.92 -17.00
CA HIS A 252 4.10 -9.97 -18.11
C HIS A 252 4.63 -10.62 -19.40
N PRO A 253 3.91 -10.50 -20.53
CA PRO A 253 4.44 -10.92 -21.82
C PRO A 253 5.67 -10.08 -22.18
N LYS A 254 6.61 -10.67 -22.94
CA LYS A 254 7.91 -10.05 -23.24
C LYS A 254 7.82 -8.66 -23.85
N GLU A 255 6.82 -8.43 -24.69
CA GLU A 255 6.55 -7.16 -25.36
C GLU A 255 6.06 -6.05 -24.44
N LYS A 256 5.62 -6.40 -23.22
CA LYS A 256 5.16 -5.46 -22.18
C LYS A 256 6.16 -5.24 -21.05
N LEU A 257 7.31 -5.90 -21.10
CA LEU A 257 8.35 -5.71 -20.11
C LEU A 257 8.96 -4.30 -20.19
N SER A 258 9.25 -3.73 -19.03
CA SER A 258 10.05 -2.51 -18.95
C SER A 258 11.46 -2.76 -19.56
N HIS A 259 12.07 -1.71 -20.09
CA HIS A 259 13.37 -1.78 -20.78
C HIS A 259 14.52 -2.34 -19.93
N TYR A 260 14.37 -2.32 -18.62
CA TYR A 260 15.35 -2.85 -17.65
C TYR A 260 15.06 -4.28 -17.19
N SER A 261 13.91 -4.86 -17.53
CA SER A 261 13.45 -6.12 -16.94
C SER A 261 13.63 -7.29 -17.90
N LYS A 262 14.24 -8.38 -17.40
CA LYS A 262 14.28 -9.69 -18.05
C LYS A 262 12.98 -10.46 -17.86
N ARG A 263 12.35 -10.33 -16.70
CA ARG A 263 11.09 -10.98 -16.31
C ARG A 263 10.39 -10.14 -15.25
N THR A 264 9.08 -9.98 -15.35
CA THR A 264 8.25 -9.35 -14.33
C THR A 264 7.02 -10.20 -14.10
N VAL A 265 6.70 -10.45 -12.83
CA VAL A 265 5.47 -11.11 -12.40
C VAL A 265 4.81 -10.26 -11.34
N ASP A 266 3.54 -9.91 -11.56
CA ASP A 266 2.74 -9.20 -10.56
C ASP A 266 1.99 -10.19 -9.68
N ILE A 267 1.92 -9.86 -8.39
CA ILE A 267 0.86 -10.33 -7.53
C ILE A 267 -0.29 -9.36 -7.74
N GLU A 268 -1.38 -9.83 -8.34
CA GLU A 268 -2.59 -9.04 -8.53
C GLU A 268 -3.64 -9.39 -7.47
N TYR A 269 -4.40 -8.36 -7.04
CA TYR A 269 -5.54 -8.50 -6.16
C TYR A 269 -6.84 -8.21 -6.91
N ARG A 270 -7.93 -8.87 -6.52
CA ARG A 270 -9.27 -8.73 -7.11
C ARG A 270 -9.97 -7.45 -6.64
N PHE A 271 -9.50 -6.31 -7.14
CA PHE A 271 -10.07 -4.99 -6.80
C PHE A 271 -11.44 -4.75 -7.42
N ARG A 272 -11.74 -5.32 -8.59
CA ARG A 272 -13.00 -5.21 -9.32
C ARG A 272 -13.36 -3.77 -9.71
N PHE A 273 -12.40 -3.05 -10.27
CA PHE A 273 -12.64 -1.71 -10.83
C PHE A 273 -13.28 -1.78 -12.19
N GLY A 274 -14.43 -1.10 -12.40
CA GLY A 274 -14.97 -0.63 -13.69
C GLY A 274 -14.75 -1.50 -14.95
N GLY A 275 -14.80 -2.85 -14.82
CA GLY A 275 -14.55 -3.79 -15.92
C GLY A 275 -13.24 -4.59 -15.79
N THR A 276 -12.33 -4.17 -14.92
CA THR A 276 -11.11 -4.92 -14.60
C THR A 276 -11.28 -5.65 -13.27
N GLU A 277 -11.22 -6.98 -13.30
CA GLU A 277 -11.43 -7.79 -12.09
C GLU A 277 -10.20 -7.76 -11.17
N PHE A 278 -9.02 -8.01 -11.74
CA PHE A 278 -7.74 -8.02 -11.04
C PHE A 278 -6.87 -6.84 -11.46
N ALA A 279 -6.06 -6.34 -10.55
CA ALA A 279 -5.07 -5.32 -10.83
C ALA A 279 -3.83 -5.50 -9.93
N GLU A 280 -2.71 -4.98 -10.37
CA GLU A 280 -1.42 -5.04 -9.72
C GLU A 280 -1.47 -4.55 -8.27
N LEU A 281 -0.99 -5.39 -7.34
CA LEU A 281 -0.79 -5.10 -5.93
C LEU A 281 0.71 -4.93 -5.62
N GLU A 282 1.53 -5.83 -6.14
CA GLU A 282 2.99 -5.83 -6.01
C GLU A 282 3.62 -6.41 -7.27
N GLY A 283 4.62 -5.73 -7.84
CA GLY A 283 5.43 -6.24 -8.94
C GLY A 283 6.71 -6.87 -8.42
N ILE A 284 7.11 -8.01 -8.98
CA ILE A 284 8.41 -8.63 -8.74
C ILE A 284 9.16 -8.70 -10.06
N ALA A 285 10.21 -7.90 -10.21
CA ALA A 285 10.99 -7.77 -11.44
C ALA A 285 12.41 -8.35 -11.30
N ASN A 286 12.88 -9.05 -12.34
CA ASN A 286 14.28 -9.35 -12.53
C ASN A 286 14.87 -8.26 -13.40
N ARG A 287 15.59 -7.32 -12.81
CA ARG A 287 16.17 -6.13 -13.46
C ARG A 287 17.55 -6.37 -14.05
N THR A 288 18.08 -7.58 -13.89
CA THR A 288 19.48 -7.92 -14.27
C THR A 288 20.49 -6.94 -13.63
N ASP A 289 21.53 -6.56 -14.32
CA ASP A 289 22.53 -5.57 -13.89
C ASP A 289 22.26 -4.16 -14.44
N PHE A 290 21.12 -3.96 -15.07
CA PHE A 290 20.82 -2.73 -15.83
C PHE A 290 21.12 -1.46 -15.04
N ASP A 291 20.53 -1.31 -13.86
CA ASP A 291 20.63 -0.08 -13.08
C ASP A 291 22.05 0.18 -12.58
N LEU A 292 22.70 -0.82 -11.99
CA LEU A 292 24.08 -0.67 -11.50
C LEU A 292 25.07 -0.40 -12.63
N SER A 293 24.95 -1.10 -13.77
CA SER A 293 25.77 -0.89 -14.96
C SER A 293 25.58 0.50 -15.53
N THR A 294 24.34 0.98 -15.61
CA THR A 294 24.00 2.30 -16.15
C THR A 294 24.50 3.41 -15.23
N HIS A 295 24.27 3.30 -13.92
CA HIS A 295 24.81 4.26 -12.95
C HIS A 295 26.31 4.26 -12.89
N SER A 296 26.98 3.11 -12.96
CA SER A 296 28.46 3.04 -13.09
C SER A 296 28.95 3.82 -14.30
N LYS A 297 28.35 3.60 -15.46
CA LYS A 297 28.71 4.27 -16.70
C LYS A 297 28.52 5.78 -16.64
N HIS A 298 27.37 6.24 -16.12
CA HIS A 298 27.04 7.67 -16.09
C HIS A 298 27.78 8.44 -15.00
N SER A 299 28.07 7.81 -13.87
CA SER A 299 28.77 8.46 -12.75
C SER A 299 30.31 8.33 -12.84
N GLY A 300 30.80 7.32 -13.53
CA GLY A 300 32.21 6.94 -13.53
C GLY A 300 32.65 6.18 -12.26
N VAL A 301 31.70 5.85 -11.37
CA VAL A 301 31.96 5.09 -10.14
C VAL A 301 31.73 3.60 -10.39
N ASP A 302 32.71 2.76 -10.03
CA ASP A 302 32.57 1.29 -10.13
C ASP A 302 31.60 0.74 -9.07
N LEU A 303 30.42 0.30 -9.48
CA LEU A 303 29.41 -0.34 -8.64
C LEU A 303 29.48 -1.87 -8.65
N SER A 304 30.53 -2.46 -9.25
CA SER A 304 30.73 -3.91 -9.25
C SER A 304 31.05 -4.43 -7.83
N TYR A 305 30.66 -5.67 -7.59
CA TYR A 305 31.06 -6.42 -6.40
C TYR A 305 32.37 -7.17 -6.66
N PHE A 306 33.28 -7.14 -5.69
CA PHE A 306 34.49 -7.96 -5.72
C PHE A 306 34.33 -9.19 -4.84
N ASP A 307 34.21 -10.35 -5.48
CA ASP A 307 34.15 -11.62 -4.76
C ASP A 307 35.56 -12.07 -4.35
N GLN A 308 35.88 -11.89 -3.07
CA GLN A 308 37.18 -12.27 -2.52
C GLN A 308 37.42 -13.78 -2.57
N THR A 309 36.38 -14.62 -2.59
CA THR A 309 36.49 -16.06 -2.60
C THR A 309 36.92 -16.57 -4.00
N LYS A 310 36.33 -15.94 -5.02
CA LYS A 310 36.59 -16.26 -6.44
C LYS A 310 37.75 -15.45 -7.02
N GLY A 311 38.13 -14.34 -6.39
CA GLY A 311 39.14 -13.40 -6.88
C GLY A 311 38.71 -12.60 -8.10
N GLU A 312 37.41 -12.47 -8.34
CA GLU A 312 36.86 -11.83 -9.55
C GLU A 312 35.86 -10.74 -9.24
N ARG A 313 35.60 -9.87 -10.22
CA ARG A 313 34.56 -8.83 -10.13
C ARG A 313 33.40 -9.16 -11.05
N TRP A 314 32.18 -8.85 -10.58
CA TRP A 314 30.97 -8.95 -11.38
C TRP A 314 29.95 -7.89 -10.97
N MET A 315 29.08 -7.51 -11.90
CA MET A 315 27.98 -6.61 -11.62
C MET A 315 26.81 -7.43 -11.06
N PRO A 316 26.29 -7.10 -9.86
CA PRO A 316 25.14 -7.80 -9.30
C PRO A 316 23.91 -7.71 -10.20
N TYR A 317 23.18 -8.83 -10.32
CA TYR A 317 21.81 -8.83 -10.81
C TYR A 317 20.86 -8.44 -9.69
N VAL A 318 19.73 -7.89 -10.03
CA VAL A 318 18.77 -7.33 -9.08
C VAL A 318 17.41 -7.99 -9.22
N ILE A 319 16.85 -8.45 -8.10
CA ILE A 319 15.46 -8.84 -7.99
C ILE A 319 14.73 -7.78 -7.15
N GLU A 320 13.69 -7.20 -7.72
CA GLU A 320 12.93 -6.10 -7.14
C GLU A 320 11.51 -6.52 -6.79
N PRO A 321 11.19 -6.83 -5.54
CA PRO A 321 9.82 -6.78 -5.02
C PRO A 321 9.44 -5.33 -4.70
N ALA A 322 8.41 -4.82 -5.38
CA ALA A 322 7.94 -3.42 -5.27
C ALA A 322 6.44 -3.37 -5.03
N ALA A 323 6.04 -3.12 -3.79
CA ALA A 323 4.64 -3.00 -3.39
C ALA A 323 4.22 -1.54 -3.24
N GLY A 324 3.03 -1.20 -3.71
CA GLY A 324 2.38 0.06 -3.36
C GLY A 324 1.78 -0.02 -1.96
N LEU A 325 2.33 0.69 -0.96
CA LEU A 325 1.74 0.72 0.38
C LEU A 325 0.29 1.22 0.35
N THR A 326 0.00 2.26 -0.43
CA THR A 326 -1.36 2.77 -0.66
C THR A 326 -2.30 1.74 -1.26
N ARG A 327 -1.83 0.95 -2.23
CA ARG A 327 -2.60 -0.17 -2.82
C ARG A 327 -2.81 -1.30 -1.83
N ALA A 328 -1.79 -1.66 -1.04
CA ALA A 328 -1.90 -2.67 0.01
C ALA A 328 -2.95 -2.26 1.06
N VAL A 329 -2.96 -1.00 1.51
CA VAL A 329 -3.99 -0.48 2.42
C VAL A 329 -5.38 -0.64 1.82
N LEU A 330 -5.56 -0.34 0.53
CA LEU A 330 -6.85 -0.53 -0.14
C LEU A 330 -7.25 -2.01 -0.22
N ALA A 331 -6.32 -2.90 -0.55
CA ALA A 331 -6.58 -4.35 -0.59
C ALA A 331 -7.02 -4.87 0.78
N PHE A 332 -6.33 -4.49 1.86
CA PHE A 332 -6.71 -4.87 3.22
C PHE A 332 -8.05 -4.26 3.66
N LEU A 333 -8.38 -3.03 3.24
CA LEU A 333 -9.71 -2.44 3.48
C LEU A 333 -10.82 -3.23 2.77
N LEU A 334 -10.59 -3.61 1.53
CA LEU A 334 -11.56 -4.39 0.73
C LEU A 334 -11.73 -5.81 1.27
N GLU A 335 -10.64 -6.47 1.65
CA GLU A 335 -10.68 -7.82 2.19
C GLU A 335 -11.37 -7.86 3.55
N ALA A 336 -11.06 -6.90 4.42
CA ALA A 336 -11.59 -6.86 5.77
C ALA A 336 -13.08 -6.50 5.86
N TYR A 337 -13.64 -5.84 4.84
CA TYR A 337 -15.04 -5.40 4.86
C TYR A 337 -16.00 -6.60 4.78
N ASP A 338 -16.90 -6.67 5.76
CA ASP A 338 -17.94 -7.70 5.80
C ASP A 338 -19.24 -7.15 6.37
N GLU A 339 -20.36 -7.79 6.01
CA GLU A 339 -21.68 -7.54 6.56
C GLU A 339 -22.28 -8.85 7.07
N ASP A 340 -22.61 -8.88 8.34
CA ASP A 340 -23.27 -10.01 8.99
C ASP A 340 -24.46 -9.57 9.83
N GLU A 341 -24.99 -10.47 10.62
CA GLU A 341 -26.11 -10.22 11.54
C GLU A 341 -25.65 -10.33 13.00
N ALA A 342 -26.13 -9.45 13.83
CA ALA A 342 -25.86 -9.50 15.25
C ALA A 342 -27.12 -9.35 16.09
N PRO A 343 -27.21 -10.04 17.24
CA PRO A 343 -28.35 -9.94 18.15
C PRO A 343 -28.60 -8.48 18.56
N ASN A 344 -29.86 -8.13 18.66
CA ASN A 344 -30.31 -6.84 19.18
C ASN A 344 -31.03 -6.98 20.53
N THR A 345 -31.24 -5.84 21.21
CA THR A 345 -31.86 -5.80 22.54
C THR A 345 -33.36 -6.16 22.56
N LYS A 346 -33.97 -6.34 21.37
CA LYS A 346 -35.40 -6.67 21.23
C LYS A 346 -35.63 -8.16 20.94
N GLY A 347 -34.57 -8.98 21.01
CA GLY A 347 -34.60 -10.42 20.71
C GLY A 347 -34.61 -10.79 19.22
N GLY A 348 -34.34 -9.82 18.34
CA GLY A 348 -34.12 -10.03 16.89
C GLY A 348 -32.67 -9.88 16.53
N VAL A 349 -32.40 -9.72 15.22
CA VAL A 349 -31.08 -9.45 14.65
C VAL A 349 -31.08 -8.15 13.88
N ASP A 350 -29.95 -7.45 13.90
CA ASP A 350 -29.69 -6.28 13.08
C ASP A 350 -28.49 -6.53 12.17
N LYS A 351 -28.50 -5.96 10.97
CA LYS A 351 -27.32 -5.94 10.11
C LYS A 351 -26.15 -5.27 10.82
N ARG A 352 -24.99 -5.90 10.73
CA ARG A 352 -23.72 -5.41 11.27
C ARG A 352 -22.70 -5.25 10.14
N THR A 353 -22.16 -4.04 9.99
CA THR A 353 -20.95 -3.81 9.21
C THR A 353 -19.75 -4.05 10.11
N VAL A 354 -18.78 -4.82 9.65
CA VAL A 354 -17.58 -5.17 10.40
C VAL A 354 -16.36 -5.14 9.50
N MET A 355 -15.24 -4.62 10.02
CA MET A 355 -13.92 -4.72 9.38
C MET A 355 -13.13 -5.84 10.04
N ARG A 356 -12.96 -6.97 9.34
CA ARG A 356 -12.26 -8.16 9.86
C ARG A 356 -10.75 -8.12 9.56
N PHE A 357 -10.11 -7.03 9.95
CA PHE A 357 -8.65 -6.95 9.86
C PHE A 357 -7.96 -8.05 10.66
N ASP A 358 -6.84 -8.56 10.15
CA ASP A 358 -5.87 -9.22 11.02
C ASP A 358 -5.57 -8.29 12.21
N PRO A 359 -5.51 -8.81 13.45
CA PRO A 359 -5.28 -7.96 14.62
C PRO A 359 -4.01 -7.11 14.53
N ARG A 360 -2.97 -7.58 13.82
CA ARG A 360 -1.73 -6.82 13.57
C ARG A 360 -1.97 -5.55 12.74
N LEU A 361 -2.98 -5.57 11.87
CA LEU A 361 -3.32 -4.44 11.00
C LEU A 361 -4.37 -3.50 11.59
N ALA A 362 -5.25 -3.99 12.47
CA ALA A 362 -6.33 -3.20 13.06
C ALA A 362 -5.81 -1.85 13.64
N PRO A 363 -6.43 -0.71 13.29
CA PRO A 363 -5.99 0.60 13.78
C PRO A 363 -6.03 0.72 15.31
N VAL A 364 -7.14 0.29 15.90
CA VAL A 364 -7.34 0.21 17.35
C VAL A 364 -7.31 -1.27 17.74
N LYS A 365 -6.47 -1.62 18.70
CA LYS A 365 -6.33 -3.03 19.13
C LYS A 365 -7.37 -3.42 20.17
N VAL A 366 -7.67 -2.50 21.06
CA VAL A 366 -8.60 -2.71 22.20
C VAL A 366 -9.46 -1.48 22.41
N ALA A 367 -10.76 -1.67 22.65
CA ALA A 367 -11.61 -0.62 23.13
C ALA A 367 -12.06 -0.90 24.58
N VAL A 368 -11.92 0.06 25.47
CA VAL A 368 -12.38 -0.04 26.87
C VAL A 368 -13.65 0.77 27.02
N LEU A 369 -14.74 0.10 27.35
CA LEU A 369 -16.10 0.63 27.33
C LEU A 369 -16.77 0.44 28.69
N PRO A 370 -17.06 1.49 29.49
CA PRO A 370 -17.92 1.30 30.66
C PRO A 370 -19.33 0.94 30.20
N LEU A 371 -20.03 0.04 30.85
CA LEU A 371 -21.40 -0.41 30.48
C LEU A 371 -22.35 0.78 30.33
N SER A 372 -22.21 1.75 31.22
CA SER A 372 -22.91 3.04 31.16
C SER A 372 -22.00 4.19 31.60
N ARG A 373 -22.34 5.42 31.20
CA ARG A 373 -21.66 6.60 31.71
C ARG A 373 -22.09 6.81 33.17
N ASN A 374 -21.20 6.41 34.07
CA ASN A 374 -21.46 6.36 35.50
C ASN A 374 -20.20 6.73 36.28
N GLU A 375 -20.37 7.43 37.42
CA GLU A 375 -19.25 7.87 38.26
C GLU A 375 -18.45 6.72 38.89
N ALA A 376 -19.08 5.55 39.10
CA ALA A 376 -18.38 4.36 39.59
C ALA A 376 -17.61 3.61 38.51
N LEU A 377 -18.18 3.51 37.28
CA LEU A 377 -17.59 2.71 36.18
C LEU A 377 -16.56 3.48 35.35
N SER A 378 -16.83 4.74 35.02
CA SER A 378 -16.01 5.52 34.09
C SER A 378 -14.55 5.71 34.55
N PRO A 379 -14.28 6.03 35.86
CA PRO A 379 -12.88 6.12 36.32
C PRO A 379 -12.12 4.80 36.23
N LYS A 380 -12.76 3.66 36.61
CA LYS A 380 -12.14 2.32 36.55
C LYS A 380 -11.83 1.95 35.09
N ALA A 381 -12.76 2.18 34.17
CA ALA A 381 -12.56 1.97 32.73
C ALA A 381 -11.45 2.87 32.15
N LYS A 382 -11.37 4.15 32.53
CA LYS A 382 -10.29 5.05 32.11
C LYS A 382 -8.93 4.60 32.64
N GLY A 383 -8.87 4.14 33.91
CA GLY A 383 -7.67 3.57 34.51
C GLY A 383 -7.15 2.38 33.70
N LEU A 384 -8.03 1.43 33.40
CA LEU A 384 -7.70 0.26 32.58
C LEU A 384 -7.25 0.67 31.16
N ALA A 385 -7.96 1.58 30.51
CA ALA A 385 -7.56 2.08 29.18
C ALA A 385 -6.17 2.73 29.22
N THR A 386 -5.86 3.50 30.27
CA THR A 386 -4.54 4.12 30.46
C THR A 386 -3.44 3.08 30.65
N GLN A 387 -3.71 2.02 31.39
CA GLN A 387 -2.76 0.89 31.56
C GLN A 387 -2.49 0.20 30.21
N LEU A 388 -3.54 -0.18 29.49
CA LEU A 388 -3.42 -0.90 28.22
C LEU A 388 -2.78 -0.07 27.09
N ARG A 389 -2.91 1.28 27.13
CA ARG A 389 -2.26 2.20 26.18
C ARG A 389 -0.72 2.15 26.24
N LYS A 390 -0.14 1.66 27.31
CA LYS A 390 1.32 1.47 27.36
C LYS A 390 1.82 0.44 26.35
N ARG A 391 0.92 -0.40 25.82
CA ARG A 391 1.25 -1.50 24.93
C ARG A 391 0.57 -1.40 23.56
N TRP A 392 -0.66 -0.92 23.50
CA TRP A 392 -1.48 -0.91 22.29
C TRP A 392 -2.14 0.45 22.05
N VAL A 393 -2.62 0.65 20.82
CA VAL A 393 -3.58 1.72 20.52
C VAL A 393 -4.92 1.31 21.11
N VAL A 394 -5.38 2.08 22.12
CA VAL A 394 -6.58 1.78 22.90
C VAL A 394 -7.56 2.96 22.85
N GLU A 395 -8.78 2.67 22.44
CA GLU A 395 -9.89 3.64 22.50
C GLU A 395 -10.68 3.50 23.80
N PHE A 396 -11.09 4.63 24.37
CA PHE A 396 -12.05 4.70 25.46
C PHE A 396 -13.31 5.43 24.97
N ASP A 397 -14.49 4.83 25.12
CA ASP A 397 -15.75 5.43 24.70
C ASP A 397 -16.85 5.18 25.74
N ASP A 398 -17.45 6.25 26.27
CA ASP A 398 -18.57 6.22 27.20
C ASP A 398 -19.85 6.89 26.66
N SER A 399 -19.87 7.19 25.33
CA SER A 399 -20.97 7.90 24.68
C SER A 399 -22.04 6.96 24.11
N GLN A 400 -23.31 7.19 24.45
CA GLN A 400 -24.47 6.40 24.04
C GLN A 400 -24.53 4.98 24.68
N ALA A 401 -25.45 4.13 24.22
CA ALA A 401 -25.64 2.78 24.73
C ALA A 401 -24.48 1.83 24.28
N ILE A 402 -24.16 0.85 25.13
CA ILE A 402 -23.07 -0.11 24.89
C ILE A 402 -23.16 -0.81 23.53
N GLY A 403 -24.35 -1.21 23.10
CA GLY A 403 -24.55 -1.86 21.80
C GLY A 403 -24.13 -0.98 20.60
N ARG A 404 -24.36 0.36 20.66
CA ARG A 404 -23.90 1.29 19.64
C ARG A 404 -22.38 1.46 19.66
N ARG A 405 -21.76 1.40 20.84
CA ARG A 405 -20.31 1.46 20.99
C ARG A 405 -19.65 0.21 20.40
N TYR A 406 -20.19 -0.98 20.65
CA TYR A 406 -19.72 -2.21 19.97
C TYR A 406 -19.81 -2.07 18.45
N ARG A 407 -20.91 -1.54 17.90
CA ARG A 407 -21.05 -1.34 16.45
C ARG A 407 -20.00 -0.39 15.88
N ARG A 408 -19.69 0.71 16.60
CA ARG A 408 -18.59 1.61 16.18
C ARG A 408 -17.25 0.90 16.13
N GLN A 409 -16.95 0.05 17.10
CA GLN A 409 -15.72 -0.73 17.17
C GLN A 409 -15.67 -1.83 16.09
N ASP A 410 -16.79 -2.49 15.83
CA ASP A 410 -16.91 -3.46 14.72
C ASP A 410 -16.61 -2.78 13.36
N GLU A 411 -17.19 -1.59 13.11
CA GLU A 411 -16.99 -0.83 11.86
C GLU A 411 -15.55 -0.31 11.66
N ILE A 412 -14.77 -0.14 12.70
CA ILE A 412 -13.36 0.26 12.59
C ILE A 412 -12.38 -0.92 12.74
N GLY A 413 -12.91 -2.11 13.01
CA GLY A 413 -12.14 -3.35 13.03
C GLY A 413 -11.38 -3.63 14.32
N THR A 414 -11.81 -3.07 15.47
CA THR A 414 -11.18 -3.33 16.78
C THR A 414 -11.37 -4.79 17.19
N PRO A 415 -10.29 -5.60 17.36
CA PRO A 415 -10.40 -7.03 17.65
C PRO A 415 -11.10 -7.34 18.97
N PHE A 416 -10.83 -6.55 19.99
CA PHE A 416 -11.37 -6.79 21.34
C PHE A 416 -11.98 -5.54 21.97
N CYS A 417 -13.17 -5.71 22.53
CA CYS A 417 -13.81 -4.70 23.39
C CYS A 417 -13.84 -5.21 24.83
N VAL A 418 -13.33 -4.41 25.75
CA VAL A 418 -13.30 -4.70 27.21
C VAL A 418 -14.36 -3.85 27.87
N THR A 419 -15.38 -4.47 28.44
CA THR A 419 -16.49 -3.78 29.12
C THR A 419 -16.31 -3.84 30.63
N VAL A 420 -16.30 -2.66 31.22
CA VAL A 420 -16.37 -2.48 32.70
C VAL A 420 -17.85 -2.27 33.06
N ASP A 421 -18.40 -3.20 33.79
CA ASP A 421 -19.82 -3.23 34.20
C ASP A 421 -19.98 -3.11 35.73
N PHE A 422 -21.19 -3.22 36.22
CA PHE A 422 -21.45 -3.11 37.64
C PHE A 422 -20.90 -4.31 38.44
N ASP A 423 -20.93 -5.52 37.86
CA ASP A 423 -20.38 -6.70 38.48
C ASP A 423 -18.86 -6.56 38.69
N THR A 424 -18.20 -5.75 37.80
CA THR A 424 -16.75 -5.44 37.94
C THR A 424 -16.41 -4.75 39.27
N LEU A 425 -17.38 -4.09 39.90
CA LEU A 425 -17.17 -3.43 41.20
C LEU A 425 -17.11 -4.44 42.36
N ASP A 426 -17.73 -5.61 42.17
CA ASP A 426 -17.85 -6.66 43.18
C ASP A 426 -16.80 -7.79 42.97
N ASP A 427 -16.56 -8.20 41.70
CA ASP A 427 -15.74 -9.36 41.35
C ASP A 427 -14.37 -9.01 40.79
N ASP A 428 -14.04 -7.72 40.60
CA ASP A 428 -12.79 -7.25 39.96
C ASP A 428 -12.50 -7.94 38.62
N ALA A 429 -13.55 -8.26 37.84
CA ALA A 429 -13.42 -8.81 36.50
C ALA A 429 -14.14 -7.93 35.47
N VAL A 430 -13.82 -8.09 34.21
CA VAL A 430 -14.40 -7.37 33.07
C VAL A 430 -14.88 -8.34 32.01
N THR A 431 -15.80 -7.89 31.16
CA THR A 431 -16.26 -8.67 30.02
C THR A 431 -15.43 -8.33 28.78
N VAL A 432 -14.72 -9.30 28.23
CA VAL A 432 -13.96 -9.16 26.97
C VAL A 432 -14.77 -9.77 25.84
N ARG A 433 -15.08 -8.94 24.81
CA ARG A 433 -15.83 -9.34 23.62
C ARG A 433 -14.87 -9.43 22.43
N ASN A 434 -14.90 -10.57 21.74
CA ASN A 434 -14.22 -10.75 20.47
C ASN A 434 -15.09 -10.19 19.31
N ARG A 435 -14.48 -9.44 18.39
CA ARG A 435 -15.13 -8.83 17.21
C ARG A 435 -15.77 -9.85 16.30
N ASP A 436 -15.02 -10.92 15.97
CA ASP A 436 -15.38 -11.83 14.88
C ASP A 436 -16.46 -12.84 15.32
N THR A 437 -16.31 -13.40 16.51
CA THR A 437 -17.25 -14.39 17.05
C THR A 437 -18.38 -13.78 17.86
N MET A 438 -18.22 -12.50 18.28
CA MET A 438 -19.06 -11.82 19.27
C MET A 438 -19.13 -12.53 20.64
N ALA A 439 -18.34 -13.59 20.84
CA ALA A 439 -18.23 -14.27 22.11
C ALA A 439 -17.72 -13.31 23.20
N GLN A 440 -18.24 -13.50 24.39
CA GLN A 440 -17.91 -12.70 25.58
C GLN A 440 -17.39 -13.62 26.67
N GLU A 441 -16.25 -13.22 27.25
CA GLU A 441 -15.63 -13.95 28.36
C GLU A 441 -15.41 -13.02 29.55
N ARG A 442 -15.59 -13.55 30.76
CA ARG A 442 -15.31 -12.83 31.99
C ARG A 442 -13.84 -13.04 32.35
N VAL A 443 -13.08 -11.95 32.49
CA VAL A 443 -11.63 -11.96 32.71
C VAL A 443 -11.30 -11.07 33.91
N ALA A 444 -10.55 -11.57 34.89
CA ALA A 444 -10.11 -10.78 36.03
C ALA A 444 -9.25 -9.59 35.57
N LEU A 445 -9.42 -8.44 36.22
CA LEU A 445 -8.76 -7.17 35.81
C LEU A 445 -7.24 -7.28 35.76
N ASP A 446 -6.62 -8.00 36.69
CA ASP A 446 -5.19 -8.24 36.73
C ASP A 446 -4.68 -9.20 35.63
N GLN A 447 -5.57 -9.96 35.00
CA GLN A 447 -5.28 -10.90 33.92
C GLN A 447 -5.60 -10.35 32.51
N VAL A 448 -6.28 -9.21 32.39
CA VAL A 448 -6.72 -8.66 31.09
C VAL A 448 -5.53 -8.44 30.13
N GLU A 449 -4.45 -7.85 30.62
CA GLU A 449 -3.28 -7.59 29.77
C GLU A 449 -2.67 -8.90 29.25
N ARG A 450 -2.52 -9.91 30.11
CA ARG A 450 -2.02 -11.22 29.71
C ARG A 450 -2.95 -11.92 28.72
N TYR A 451 -4.26 -11.88 28.98
CA TYR A 451 -5.29 -12.43 28.08
C TYR A 451 -5.19 -11.84 26.68
N LEU A 452 -4.98 -10.51 26.59
CA LEU A 452 -4.83 -9.81 25.32
C LEU A 452 -3.49 -10.10 24.63
N ILE A 453 -2.38 -10.20 25.36
CA ILE A 453 -1.06 -10.58 24.80
C ILE A 453 -1.14 -11.93 24.07
N GLU A 454 -1.80 -12.90 24.67
CA GLU A 454 -1.95 -14.25 24.08
C GLU A 454 -2.80 -14.25 22.80
N ARG A 455 -3.68 -13.24 22.60
CA ARG A 455 -4.64 -13.14 21.49
C ARG A 455 -4.32 -12.04 20.48
N LEU A 456 -3.37 -11.20 20.75
CA LEU A 456 -2.86 -10.14 19.89
C LEU A 456 -1.36 -10.36 19.60
N PRO A 457 -0.95 -11.52 19.04
CA PRO A 457 0.45 -11.79 18.76
C PRO A 457 0.98 -10.85 17.68
N GLY A 458 2.15 -10.26 17.91
CA GLY A 458 2.80 -9.38 16.95
C GLY A 458 2.21 -7.98 16.82
N CYS A 459 1.30 -7.59 17.71
CA CYS A 459 0.72 -6.24 17.80
C CYS A 459 1.51 -5.30 18.69
#